data_21ab0997d8c4ee902f6f36e4d54cc76f
#
_entry.id   21ab0997d8c4ee902f6f36e4d54cc76f
#
_cell.length_a   1.000
_cell.length_b   1.000
_cell.length_c   1.000
_cell.angle_alpha   90.00
_cell.angle_beta   90.00
_cell.angle_gamma   90.00
#
_symmetry.space_group_name_H-M   'P 1'
#
loop_
_entity.id
_entity.type
_entity.pdbx_description
1 polymer ?
#
loop_
_entity_poly.entity_id
_entity_poly.type
_entity_poly.pdbx_seq_one_letter_code
_entity_poly.pdbx_strand_id
1 'polypeptide(L)'
;MNAHAPAGQSGSILKQSSAVWAIAFACVVAFMGIGLVDPILPAIAASLKATPAQTELLFTSYLAVTGVAMFFTSWVSSRIGAKRTLLIGLALIVLFSVLAATSNSVWSIIDFRAGWGLGNALFISTALATIVGAASGGTASAIILYEAALGLGIAVGPLVGGLLGSVSWRGPFFGVTTLMAVVFIAIVALLKTGSLEKPTPTKLSAPFRALTRPALAALAATALFYNIGFFVLLAYTPFPLGFGALGIGFTFFGWGVGLAITSVWVAPMLTARLRRTTVLKIALPLLALDLFAAALVVRSQVGLIICVVIGGLVLGVLNTVLTECVMEATDLPRSVASSAYSAVRFIGGAIAPPVATLLADAYSPSAAYVFAGASVAVALVVILCTTRVLRRVDDGPEPERVEAEAITAGDMA
;
A
#
# COMPACT_ATOMS: atom_id res chain seq x y z
N MET A 1 -1.50 10.66 -49.01
CA MET A 1 -2.20 11.37 -47.91
C MET A 1 -2.20 10.42 -46.72
N ASN A 2 -1.18 10.56 -45.88
CA ASN A 2 -1.02 9.69 -44.70
C ASN A 2 -1.89 10.26 -43.56
N ALA A 3 -2.98 9.57 -43.26
CA ALA A 3 -3.74 9.85 -42.03
C ALA A 3 -2.93 9.31 -40.85
N HIS A 4 -2.35 10.21 -40.05
CA HIS A 4 -1.83 9.88 -38.74
C HIS A 4 -2.98 9.35 -37.88
N ALA A 5 -2.89 8.09 -37.43
CA ALA A 5 -3.75 7.60 -36.37
C ALA A 5 -3.53 8.46 -35.13
N PRO A 6 -4.58 8.88 -34.43
CA PRO A 6 -4.42 9.71 -33.24
C PRO A 6 -3.72 8.91 -32.15
N ALA A 7 -2.61 9.47 -31.67
CA ALA A 7 -1.92 8.98 -30.48
C ALA A 7 -2.93 8.73 -29.36
N GLY A 8 -2.79 7.59 -28.67
CA GLY A 8 -3.73 7.10 -27.68
C GLY A 8 -4.20 8.19 -26.73
N GLN A 9 -5.52 8.34 -26.63
CA GLN A 9 -6.16 9.26 -25.70
C GLN A 9 -5.73 8.83 -24.29
N SER A 10 -4.90 9.62 -23.65
CA SER A 10 -4.66 9.53 -22.23
C SER A 10 -6.00 9.77 -21.53
N GLY A 11 -6.71 8.70 -21.19
CA GLY A 11 -7.97 8.78 -20.49
C GLY A 11 -7.78 9.56 -19.19
N SER A 12 -8.60 10.57 -18.98
CA SER A 12 -8.53 11.36 -17.76
C SER A 12 -8.74 10.46 -16.53
N ILE A 13 -7.87 10.58 -15.52
CA ILE A 13 -7.98 9.89 -14.23
C ILE A 13 -9.39 10.06 -13.62
N LEU A 14 -10.03 11.19 -13.89
CA LEU A 14 -11.36 11.53 -13.37
C LEU A 14 -12.52 10.86 -14.14
N LYS A 15 -12.28 10.36 -15.36
CA LYS A 15 -13.33 9.72 -16.18
C LYS A 15 -13.31 8.21 -16.01
N GLN A 16 -13.53 7.74 -14.79
CA GLN A 16 -13.62 6.31 -14.47
C GLN A 16 -15.06 5.85 -14.30
N SER A 17 -15.31 4.55 -14.47
CA SER A 17 -16.63 3.97 -14.20
C SER A 17 -17.00 4.07 -12.72
N SER A 18 -18.31 4.08 -12.40
CA SER A 18 -18.79 4.09 -11.01
C SER A 18 -18.28 2.90 -10.20
N ALA A 19 -18.06 1.75 -10.86
CA ALA A 19 -17.49 0.57 -10.23
C ALA A 19 -16.02 0.79 -9.82
N VAL A 20 -15.20 1.42 -10.68
CA VAL A 20 -13.80 1.75 -10.36
C VAL A 20 -13.73 2.75 -9.21
N TRP A 21 -14.60 3.77 -9.21
CA TRP A 21 -14.70 4.73 -8.11
C TRP A 21 -15.13 4.09 -6.79
N ALA A 22 -16.07 3.12 -6.83
CA ALA A 22 -16.48 2.38 -5.64
C ALA A 22 -15.31 1.55 -5.07
N ILE A 23 -14.51 0.90 -5.91
CA ILE A 23 -13.33 0.15 -5.47
C ILE A 23 -12.24 1.10 -4.95
N ALA A 24 -12.01 2.23 -5.60
CA ALA A 24 -11.05 3.25 -5.13
C ALA A 24 -11.44 3.82 -3.76
N PHE A 25 -12.72 4.14 -3.56
CA PHE A 25 -13.24 4.56 -2.26
C PHE A 25 -13.09 3.46 -1.20
N ALA A 26 -13.34 2.21 -1.58
CA ALA A 26 -13.08 1.06 -0.73
C ALA A 26 -11.61 0.94 -0.31
N CYS A 27 -10.67 1.25 -1.23
CA CYS A 27 -9.25 1.30 -0.93
C CYS A 27 -8.93 2.42 0.09
N VAL A 28 -9.52 3.61 -0.06
CA VAL A 28 -9.37 4.70 0.93
C VAL A 28 -9.74 4.19 2.33
N VAL A 29 -10.90 3.55 2.48
CA VAL A 29 -11.36 3.05 3.78
C VAL A 29 -10.50 1.90 4.30
N ALA A 30 -10.04 1.01 3.41
CA ALA A 30 -9.15 -0.10 3.77
C ALA A 30 -7.79 0.40 4.30
N PHE A 31 -7.20 1.38 3.61
CA PHE A 31 -5.93 1.99 4.02
C PHE A 31 -6.09 2.90 5.26
N MET A 32 -7.24 3.56 5.40
CA MET A 32 -7.59 4.28 6.62
C MET A 32 -7.52 3.38 7.86
N GLY A 33 -7.93 2.11 7.73
CA GLY A 33 -7.86 1.11 8.81
C GLY A 33 -6.43 0.78 9.28
N ILE A 34 -5.38 1.16 8.52
CA ILE A 34 -3.98 1.03 8.94
C ILE A 34 -3.65 2.10 9.99
N GLY A 35 -3.84 3.38 9.67
CA GLY A 35 -3.46 4.49 10.55
C GLY A 35 -4.50 4.87 11.61
N LEU A 36 -5.70 4.29 11.55
CA LEU A 36 -6.80 4.64 12.45
C LEU A 36 -6.59 4.13 13.88
N VAL A 37 -5.78 3.08 14.06
CA VAL A 37 -5.55 2.44 15.37
C VAL A 37 -4.43 3.14 16.15
N ASP A 38 -3.45 3.76 15.48
CA ASP A 38 -2.29 4.37 16.14
C ASP A 38 -2.67 5.41 17.21
N PRO A 39 -3.59 6.36 16.97
CA PRO A 39 -3.97 7.36 17.95
C PRO A 39 -4.65 6.80 19.20
N ILE A 40 -5.21 5.60 19.12
CA ILE A 40 -5.97 4.98 20.21
C ILE A 40 -5.18 3.91 20.98
N LEU A 41 -3.97 3.56 20.56
CA LEU A 41 -3.13 2.58 21.26
C LEU A 41 -2.94 2.91 22.75
N PRO A 42 -2.63 4.16 23.15
CA PRO A 42 -2.51 4.50 24.55
C PRO A 42 -3.82 4.32 25.34
N ALA A 43 -4.97 4.63 24.70
CA ALA A 43 -6.27 4.47 25.33
C ALA A 43 -6.65 2.98 25.50
N ILE A 44 -6.30 2.12 24.54
CA ILE A 44 -6.44 0.67 24.64
C ILE A 44 -5.55 0.13 25.76
N ALA A 45 -4.28 0.55 25.83
CA ALA A 45 -3.34 0.16 26.88
C ALA A 45 -3.89 0.48 28.27
N ALA A 46 -4.34 1.72 28.46
CA ALA A 46 -4.90 2.16 29.75
C ALA A 46 -6.18 1.42 30.10
N SER A 47 -7.11 1.27 29.15
CA SER A 47 -8.43 0.63 29.39
C SER A 47 -8.33 -0.87 29.67
N LEU A 48 -7.44 -1.58 28.98
CA LEU A 48 -7.29 -3.04 29.07
C LEU A 48 -6.09 -3.46 29.91
N LYS A 49 -5.40 -2.51 30.58
CA LYS A 49 -4.20 -2.76 31.36
C LYS A 49 -3.12 -3.53 30.57
N ALA A 50 -2.96 -3.17 29.28
CA ALA A 50 -2.01 -3.79 28.39
C ALA A 50 -0.66 -3.06 28.42
N THR A 51 0.42 -3.81 28.18
CA THR A 51 1.75 -3.21 28.00
C THR A 51 1.90 -2.54 26.65
N PRO A 52 2.81 -1.58 26.46
CA PRO A 52 3.12 -1.00 25.15
C PRO A 52 3.45 -2.07 24.11
N ALA A 53 4.27 -3.04 24.44
CA ALA A 53 4.63 -4.15 23.56
C ALA A 53 3.40 -4.97 23.10
N GLN A 54 2.42 -5.19 23.99
CA GLN A 54 1.16 -5.85 23.62
C GLN A 54 0.31 -5.01 22.67
N THR A 55 0.27 -3.69 22.85
CA THR A 55 -0.48 -2.82 21.94
C THR A 55 0.16 -2.72 20.55
N GLU A 56 1.47 -2.80 20.45
CA GLU A 56 2.18 -2.88 19.15
C GLU A 56 1.86 -4.16 18.37
N LEU A 57 1.60 -5.28 19.08
CA LEU A 57 1.17 -6.52 18.41
C LEU A 57 -0.15 -6.37 17.65
N LEU A 58 -1.01 -5.40 17.98
CA LEU A 58 -2.19 -5.11 17.19
C LEU A 58 -1.83 -4.71 15.75
N PHE A 59 -0.73 -3.98 15.59
CA PHE A 59 -0.25 -3.54 14.28
C PHE A 59 0.48 -4.67 13.55
N THR A 60 1.42 -5.29 14.25
CA THR A 60 2.25 -6.38 13.73
C THR A 60 1.41 -7.57 13.27
N SER A 61 0.44 -8.04 14.08
CA SER A 61 -0.42 -9.18 13.74
C SER A 61 -1.23 -8.91 12.48
N TYR A 62 -1.78 -7.71 12.37
CA TYR A 62 -2.54 -7.28 11.19
C TYR A 62 -1.67 -7.29 9.92
N LEU A 63 -0.48 -6.68 9.96
CA LEU A 63 0.40 -6.59 8.80
C LEU A 63 1.02 -7.95 8.43
N ALA A 64 1.42 -8.74 9.42
CA ALA A 64 2.00 -10.06 9.19
C ALA A 64 1.00 -11.00 8.52
N VAL A 65 -0.22 -11.09 9.04
CA VAL A 65 -1.27 -11.91 8.44
C VAL A 65 -1.66 -11.36 7.07
N THR A 66 -1.75 -10.04 6.91
CA THR A 66 -2.03 -9.42 5.60
C THR A 66 -0.94 -9.83 4.59
N GLY A 67 0.34 -9.67 4.93
CA GLY A 67 1.44 -10.01 4.03
C GLY A 67 1.46 -11.48 3.63
N VAL A 68 1.35 -12.39 4.62
CA VAL A 68 1.33 -13.83 4.35
C VAL A 68 0.11 -14.24 3.52
N ALA A 69 -1.08 -13.74 3.88
CA ALA A 69 -2.32 -14.07 3.17
C ALA A 69 -2.34 -13.56 1.73
N MET A 70 -1.65 -12.46 1.43
CA MET A 70 -1.55 -11.93 0.06
C MET A 70 -0.93 -12.90 -0.92
N PHE A 71 -0.03 -13.80 -0.50
CA PHE A 71 0.49 -14.85 -1.39
C PHE A 71 -0.58 -15.79 -1.92
N PHE A 72 -1.68 -15.93 -1.20
CA PHE A 72 -2.76 -16.84 -1.56
C PHE A 72 -3.90 -16.15 -2.31
N THR A 73 -3.94 -14.82 -2.32
CA THR A 73 -5.07 -14.04 -2.84
C THR A 73 -5.30 -14.27 -4.33
N SER A 74 -4.25 -14.34 -5.16
CA SER A 74 -4.39 -14.59 -6.60
C SER A 74 -4.99 -15.97 -6.88
N TRP A 75 -4.61 -16.97 -6.10
CA TRP A 75 -5.19 -18.31 -6.20
C TRP A 75 -6.67 -18.31 -5.82
N VAL A 76 -7.05 -17.67 -4.71
CA VAL A 76 -8.45 -17.52 -4.29
C VAL A 76 -9.25 -16.78 -5.36
N SER A 77 -8.76 -15.61 -5.81
CA SER A 77 -9.43 -14.77 -6.80
C SER A 77 -9.62 -15.48 -8.13
N SER A 78 -8.65 -16.32 -8.55
CA SER A 78 -8.75 -17.12 -9.80
C SER A 78 -9.78 -18.25 -9.73
N ARG A 79 -10.19 -18.68 -8.53
CA ARG A 79 -11.17 -19.76 -8.34
C ARG A 79 -12.59 -19.23 -8.18
N ILE A 80 -12.78 -18.19 -7.39
CA ILE A 80 -14.10 -17.65 -7.04
C ILE A 80 -14.44 -16.35 -7.78
N GLY A 81 -13.47 -15.76 -8.47
CA GLY A 81 -13.60 -14.49 -9.20
C GLY A 81 -13.33 -13.26 -8.36
N ALA A 82 -12.89 -12.17 -8.99
CA ALA A 82 -12.48 -10.95 -8.33
C ALA A 82 -13.59 -10.33 -7.47
N LYS A 83 -14.83 -10.21 -7.98
CA LYS A 83 -15.95 -9.64 -7.22
C LYS A 83 -16.22 -10.38 -5.92
N ARG A 84 -16.27 -11.73 -5.96
CA ARG A 84 -16.51 -12.53 -4.76
C ARG A 84 -15.36 -12.41 -3.76
N THR A 85 -14.12 -12.37 -4.24
CA THR A 85 -12.94 -12.20 -3.39
C THR A 85 -12.96 -10.84 -2.69
N LEU A 86 -13.28 -9.75 -3.40
CA LEU A 86 -13.46 -8.42 -2.82
C LEU A 86 -14.53 -8.43 -1.72
N LEU A 87 -15.71 -9.02 -2.00
CA LEU A 87 -16.83 -9.07 -1.05
C LEU A 87 -16.51 -9.92 0.18
N ILE A 88 -15.83 -11.06 0.02
CA ILE A 88 -15.39 -11.89 1.16
C ILE A 88 -14.36 -11.09 1.99
N GLY A 89 -13.40 -10.43 1.35
CA GLY A 89 -12.45 -9.58 2.05
C GLY A 89 -13.12 -8.50 2.89
N LEU A 90 -14.07 -7.76 2.31
CA LEU A 90 -14.86 -6.75 3.02
C LEU A 90 -15.70 -7.33 4.15
N ALA A 91 -16.36 -8.47 3.93
CA ALA A 91 -17.15 -9.14 4.97
C ALA A 91 -16.29 -9.53 6.18
N LEU A 92 -15.07 -10.06 5.92
CA LEU A 92 -14.12 -10.37 6.99
C LEU A 92 -13.66 -9.10 7.73
N ILE A 93 -13.36 -8.00 7.01
CA ILE A 93 -13.01 -6.73 7.65
C ILE A 93 -14.16 -6.25 8.57
N VAL A 94 -15.39 -6.24 8.09
CA VAL A 94 -16.57 -5.85 8.87
C VAL A 94 -16.73 -6.74 10.11
N LEU A 95 -16.68 -8.06 9.94
CA LEU A 95 -16.82 -9.02 11.02
C LEU A 95 -15.76 -8.80 12.11
N PHE A 96 -14.47 -8.80 11.72
CA PHE A 96 -13.38 -8.71 12.68
C PHE A 96 -13.22 -7.32 13.30
N SER A 97 -13.63 -6.25 12.61
CA SER A 97 -13.67 -4.91 13.20
C SER A 97 -14.77 -4.78 14.27
N VAL A 98 -15.96 -5.39 14.07
CA VAL A 98 -16.99 -5.47 15.12
C VAL A 98 -16.51 -6.28 16.32
N LEU A 99 -15.91 -7.44 16.08
CA LEU A 99 -15.38 -8.30 17.15
C LEU A 99 -14.28 -7.57 17.95
N ALA A 100 -13.40 -6.82 17.29
CA ALA A 100 -12.41 -5.99 17.96
C ALA A 100 -13.06 -4.86 18.79
N ALA A 101 -14.06 -4.17 18.23
CA ALA A 101 -14.80 -3.11 18.91
C ALA A 101 -15.52 -3.58 20.18
N THR A 102 -16.04 -4.81 20.18
CA THR A 102 -16.80 -5.40 21.30
C THR A 102 -15.94 -6.18 22.29
N SER A 103 -14.64 -6.33 22.00
CA SER A 103 -13.73 -7.09 22.86
C SER A 103 -13.37 -6.35 24.16
N ASN A 104 -13.09 -7.13 25.20
CA ASN A 104 -12.62 -6.67 26.50
C ASN A 104 -11.23 -7.21 26.87
N SER A 105 -10.52 -7.82 25.91
CA SER A 105 -9.18 -8.37 26.09
C SER A 105 -8.25 -7.90 24.97
N VAL A 106 -7.04 -7.45 25.32
CA VAL A 106 -6.02 -7.06 24.33
C VAL A 106 -5.67 -8.23 23.42
N TRP A 107 -5.56 -9.45 23.95
CA TRP A 107 -5.24 -10.64 23.16
C TRP A 107 -6.32 -10.93 22.12
N SER A 108 -7.61 -10.84 22.52
CA SER A 108 -8.70 -11.00 21.55
C SER A 108 -8.69 -9.93 20.47
N ILE A 109 -8.32 -8.68 20.79
CA ILE A 109 -8.18 -7.62 19.79
C ILE A 109 -7.02 -7.96 18.83
N ILE A 110 -5.89 -8.47 19.33
CA ILE A 110 -4.76 -8.91 18.51
C ILE A 110 -5.20 -10.00 17.53
N ASP A 111 -5.93 -11.01 18.00
CA ASP A 111 -6.45 -12.10 17.15
C ASP A 111 -7.44 -11.57 16.10
N PHE A 112 -8.34 -10.67 16.50
CA PHE A 112 -9.31 -10.09 15.57
C PHE A 112 -8.62 -9.14 14.55
N ARG A 113 -7.54 -8.47 14.94
CA ARG A 113 -6.72 -7.69 14.00
C ARG A 113 -6.02 -8.60 12.99
N ALA A 114 -5.56 -9.77 13.39
CA ALA A 114 -5.03 -10.78 12.48
C ALA A 114 -6.11 -11.25 11.48
N GLY A 115 -7.32 -11.53 11.94
CA GLY A 115 -8.48 -11.87 11.09
C GLY A 115 -8.88 -10.73 10.13
N TRP A 116 -8.83 -9.49 10.60
CA TRP A 116 -9.01 -8.32 9.75
C TRP A 116 -7.92 -8.25 8.68
N GLY A 117 -6.65 -8.53 9.03
CA GLY A 117 -5.53 -8.62 8.09
C GLY A 117 -5.77 -9.62 6.96
N LEU A 118 -6.40 -10.77 7.25
CA LEU A 118 -6.81 -11.73 6.23
C LEU A 118 -7.83 -11.12 5.25
N GLY A 119 -8.86 -10.43 5.77
CA GLY A 119 -9.84 -9.72 4.93
C GLY A 119 -9.19 -8.65 4.07
N ASN A 120 -8.25 -7.90 4.67
CA ASN A 120 -7.50 -6.84 3.99
C ASN A 120 -6.62 -7.38 2.85
N ALA A 121 -5.96 -8.53 3.04
CA ALA A 121 -5.18 -9.20 2.02
C ALA A 121 -6.02 -9.56 0.79
N LEU A 122 -7.17 -10.20 1.02
CA LEU A 122 -8.11 -10.57 -0.06
C LEU A 122 -8.62 -9.33 -0.80
N PHE A 123 -8.91 -8.25 -0.07
CA PHE A 123 -9.44 -7.03 -0.65
C PHE A 123 -8.37 -6.24 -1.42
N ILE A 124 -7.27 -5.81 -0.78
CA ILE A 124 -6.29 -4.87 -1.36
C ILE A 124 -5.62 -5.43 -2.62
N SER A 125 -5.10 -6.68 -2.58
CA SER A 125 -4.43 -7.27 -3.75
C SER A 125 -5.40 -7.49 -4.91
N THR A 126 -6.66 -7.85 -4.63
CA THR A 126 -7.69 -8.00 -5.65
C THR A 126 -8.17 -6.65 -6.19
N ALA A 127 -8.27 -5.63 -5.32
CA ALA A 127 -8.67 -4.27 -5.70
C ALA A 127 -7.66 -3.65 -6.67
N LEU A 128 -6.35 -3.73 -6.38
CA LEU A 128 -5.31 -3.24 -7.29
C LEU A 128 -5.42 -3.91 -8.66
N ALA A 129 -5.47 -5.25 -8.70
CA ALA A 129 -5.60 -5.98 -9.96
C ALA A 129 -6.89 -5.63 -10.73
N THR A 130 -8.00 -5.41 -10.01
CA THR A 130 -9.30 -5.08 -10.61
C THR A 130 -9.31 -3.64 -11.16
N ILE A 131 -8.75 -2.68 -10.43
CA ILE A 131 -8.63 -1.29 -10.89
C ILE A 131 -7.75 -1.23 -12.13
N VAL A 132 -6.59 -1.90 -12.12
CA VAL A 132 -5.66 -1.96 -13.26
C VAL A 132 -6.31 -2.62 -14.49
N GLY A 133 -7.18 -3.62 -14.30
CA GLY A 133 -7.90 -4.29 -15.37
C GLY A 133 -9.13 -3.54 -15.92
N ALA A 134 -9.73 -2.64 -15.14
CA ALA A 134 -11.02 -2.00 -15.46
C ALA A 134 -10.95 -0.48 -15.66
N ALA A 135 -9.82 0.17 -15.35
CA ALA A 135 -9.70 1.62 -15.45
C ALA A 135 -9.58 2.08 -16.91
N SER A 136 -10.32 3.14 -17.23
CA SER A 136 -10.13 3.88 -18.47
C SER A 136 -8.87 4.73 -18.36
N GLY A 137 -7.97 4.67 -19.35
CA GLY A 137 -6.69 5.40 -19.34
C GLY A 137 -5.46 4.54 -19.02
N GLY A 138 -5.63 3.21 -19.02
CA GLY A 138 -4.53 2.25 -18.92
C GLY A 138 -4.00 2.03 -17.51
N THR A 139 -2.94 1.22 -17.43
CA THR A 139 -2.33 0.76 -16.18
C THR A 139 -1.81 1.92 -15.31
N ALA A 140 -1.16 2.93 -15.91
CA ALA A 140 -0.61 4.06 -15.17
C ALA A 140 -1.70 4.86 -14.44
N SER A 141 -2.79 5.22 -15.12
CA SER A 141 -3.92 5.94 -14.50
C SER A 141 -4.56 5.13 -13.36
N ALA A 142 -4.65 3.82 -13.52
CA ALA A 142 -5.18 2.91 -12.50
C ALA A 142 -4.31 2.89 -11.24
N ILE A 143 -2.99 2.82 -11.41
CA ILE A 143 -2.01 2.81 -10.32
C ILE A 143 -2.03 4.15 -9.57
N ILE A 144 -2.05 5.26 -10.29
CA ILE A 144 -2.14 6.60 -9.69
C ILE A 144 -3.39 6.70 -8.81
N LEU A 145 -4.56 6.24 -9.31
CA LEU A 145 -5.80 6.24 -8.54
C LEU A 145 -5.70 5.39 -7.27
N TYR A 146 -5.09 4.21 -7.37
CA TYR A 146 -4.90 3.30 -6.25
C TYR A 146 -3.93 3.88 -5.19
N GLU A 147 -2.79 4.43 -5.62
CA GLU A 147 -1.81 5.03 -4.70
C GLU A 147 -2.31 6.34 -4.08
N ALA A 148 -3.11 7.12 -4.83
CA ALA A 148 -3.81 8.28 -4.28
C ALA A 148 -4.83 7.86 -3.20
N ALA A 149 -5.56 6.78 -3.43
CA ALA A 149 -6.48 6.21 -2.44
C ALA A 149 -5.74 5.71 -1.19
N LEU A 150 -4.55 5.10 -1.36
CA LEU A 150 -3.65 4.71 -0.27
C LEU A 150 -3.24 5.93 0.55
N GLY A 151 -2.69 6.95 -0.11
CA GLY A 151 -2.23 8.18 0.56
C GLY A 151 -3.35 8.88 1.32
N LEU A 152 -4.51 9.05 0.68
CA LEU A 152 -5.69 9.66 1.29
C LEU A 152 -6.22 8.83 2.47
N GLY A 153 -6.27 7.51 2.34
CA GLY A 153 -6.71 6.62 3.39
C GLY A 153 -5.82 6.72 4.64
N ILE A 154 -4.51 6.61 4.45
CA ILE A 154 -3.56 6.70 5.55
C ILE A 154 -3.54 8.12 6.17
N ALA A 155 -3.76 9.18 5.37
CA ALA A 155 -3.86 10.54 5.87
C ALA A 155 -5.09 10.76 6.77
N VAL A 156 -6.25 10.31 6.30
CA VAL A 156 -7.53 10.50 7.01
C VAL A 156 -7.65 9.57 8.22
N GLY A 157 -6.99 8.39 8.17
CA GLY A 157 -7.05 7.37 9.21
C GLY A 157 -6.78 7.90 10.62
N PRO A 158 -5.62 8.50 10.89
CA PRO A 158 -5.31 9.04 12.21
C PRO A 158 -6.23 10.17 12.67
N LEU A 159 -6.73 11.02 11.74
CA LEU A 159 -7.70 12.06 12.09
C LEU A 159 -9.03 11.46 12.55
N VAL A 160 -9.57 10.52 11.77
CA VAL A 160 -10.82 9.83 12.12
C VAL A 160 -10.62 9.00 13.38
N GLY A 161 -9.46 8.34 13.50
CA GLY A 161 -9.05 7.60 14.69
C GLY A 161 -9.01 8.47 15.93
N GLY A 162 -8.39 9.65 15.85
CA GLY A 162 -8.33 10.62 16.93
C GLY A 162 -9.70 11.18 17.32
N LEU A 163 -10.52 11.59 16.34
CA LEU A 163 -11.87 12.12 16.57
C LEU A 163 -12.80 11.09 17.21
N LEU A 164 -12.90 9.89 16.64
CA LEU A 164 -13.74 8.83 17.20
C LEU A 164 -13.15 8.28 18.50
N GLY A 165 -11.82 8.20 18.59
CA GLY A 165 -11.08 7.75 19.75
C GLY A 165 -11.21 8.66 20.98
N SER A 166 -11.44 9.98 20.76
CA SER A 166 -11.69 10.92 21.84
C SER A 166 -13.01 10.64 22.60
N VAL A 167 -13.97 10.02 21.92
CA VAL A 167 -15.23 9.57 22.53
C VAL A 167 -15.07 8.20 23.19
N SER A 168 -14.47 7.27 22.46
CA SER A 168 -14.18 5.92 22.95
C SER A 168 -13.11 5.26 22.06
N TRP A 169 -12.16 4.54 22.65
CA TRP A 169 -11.19 3.76 21.89
C TRP A 169 -11.84 2.71 20.97
N ARG A 170 -13.10 2.33 21.23
CA ARG A 170 -13.90 1.45 20.38
C ARG A 170 -14.47 2.15 19.15
N GLY A 171 -14.62 3.47 19.22
CA GLY A 171 -15.23 4.30 18.17
C GLY A 171 -14.60 4.10 16.79
N PRO A 172 -13.28 4.14 16.66
CA PRO A 172 -12.59 3.89 15.38
C PRO A 172 -12.92 2.54 14.74
N PHE A 173 -12.98 1.47 15.52
CA PHE A 173 -13.35 0.14 15.02
C PHE A 173 -14.80 0.11 14.46
N PHE A 174 -15.76 0.71 15.18
CA PHE A 174 -17.14 0.87 14.69
C PHE A 174 -17.21 1.78 13.46
N GLY A 175 -16.37 2.81 13.40
CA GLY A 175 -16.26 3.69 12.23
C GLY A 175 -15.86 2.92 10.98
N VAL A 176 -14.81 2.11 11.05
CA VAL A 176 -14.40 1.23 9.94
C VAL A 176 -15.49 0.23 9.60
N THR A 177 -16.11 -0.40 10.60
CA THR A 177 -17.23 -1.33 10.38
C THR A 177 -18.32 -0.71 9.52
N THR A 178 -18.76 0.48 9.90
CA THR A 178 -19.85 1.19 9.19
C THR A 178 -19.45 1.55 7.77
N LEU A 179 -18.27 2.16 7.60
CA LEU A 179 -17.79 2.55 6.27
C LEU A 179 -17.58 1.33 5.36
N MET A 180 -17.00 0.25 5.87
CA MET A 180 -16.80 -0.98 5.09
C MET A 180 -18.10 -1.69 4.74
N ALA A 181 -19.10 -1.63 5.62
CA ALA A 181 -20.44 -2.14 5.31
C ALA A 181 -21.11 -1.33 4.18
N VAL A 182 -20.99 0.00 4.21
CA VAL A 182 -21.48 0.86 3.12
C VAL A 182 -20.76 0.54 1.79
N VAL A 183 -19.44 0.39 1.84
CA VAL A 183 -18.62 -0.01 0.67
C VAL A 183 -19.04 -1.40 0.16
N PHE A 184 -19.27 -2.35 1.04
CA PHE A 184 -19.75 -3.68 0.67
C PHE A 184 -21.03 -3.59 -0.15
N ILE A 185 -22.02 -2.83 0.33
CA ILE A 185 -23.29 -2.61 -0.37
C ILE A 185 -23.02 -1.92 -1.73
N ALA A 186 -22.17 -0.90 -1.77
CA ALA A 186 -21.84 -0.21 -3.01
C ALA A 186 -21.20 -1.16 -4.06
N ILE A 187 -20.27 -2.01 -3.66
CA ILE A 187 -19.64 -2.99 -4.59
C ILE A 187 -20.65 -4.05 -5.04
N VAL A 188 -21.56 -4.52 -4.17
CA VAL A 188 -22.64 -5.43 -4.57
C VAL A 188 -23.49 -4.80 -5.66
N ALA A 189 -23.87 -3.52 -5.49
CA ALA A 189 -24.76 -2.81 -6.40
C ALA A 189 -24.09 -2.37 -7.71
N LEU A 190 -22.88 -1.83 -7.64
CA LEU A 190 -22.23 -1.16 -8.78
C LEU A 190 -21.32 -2.07 -9.60
N LEU A 191 -20.65 -3.05 -8.99
CA LEU A 191 -19.73 -3.93 -9.70
C LEU A 191 -20.48 -5.10 -10.35
N LYS A 192 -20.72 -5.00 -11.65
CA LYS A 192 -21.34 -6.09 -12.40
C LYS A 192 -20.35 -7.23 -12.62
N THR A 193 -20.78 -8.48 -12.42
CA THR A 193 -19.92 -9.66 -12.54
C THR A 193 -19.40 -9.88 -13.98
N GLY A 194 -20.16 -9.44 -15.00
CA GLY A 194 -19.78 -9.57 -16.42
C GLY A 194 -18.80 -8.51 -16.93
N SER A 195 -18.49 -7.48 -16.14
CA SER A 195 -17.52 -6.42 -16.51
C SER A 195 -16.06 -6.76 -16.17
N LEU A 196 -15.83 -7.89 -15.53
CA LEU A 196 -14.49 -8.34 -15.14
C LEU A 196 -14.06 -9.50 -16.03
N GLU A 197 -12.77 -9.52 -16.39
CA GLU A 197 -12.17 -10.64 -17.13
C GLU A 197 -12.48 -11.98 -16.45
N LYS A 198 -12.76 -13.01 -17.25
CA LYS A 198 -12.95 -14.37 -16.72
C LYS A 198 -11.67 -14.80 -16.00
N PRO A 199 -11.76 -15.28 -14.77
CA PRO A 199 -10.58 -15.68 -14.02
C PRO A 199 -9.87 -16.85 -14.70
N THR A 200 -8.61 -16.69 -15.06
CA THR A 200 -7.75 -17.80 -15.47
C THR A 200 -7.22 -18.51 -14.22
N PRO A 201 -7.45 -19.83 -14.07
CA PRO A 201 -7.01 -20.55 -12.89
C PRO A 201 -5.50 -20.42 -12.66
N THR A 202 -5.10 -19.83 -11.54
CA THR A 202 -3.70 -19.72 -11.14
C THR A 202 -3.31 -20.85 -10.19
N LYS A 203 -2.04 -21.27 -10.24
CA LYS A 203 -1.51 -22.25 -9.28
C LYS A 203 -1.21 -21.56 -7.96
N LEU A 204 -1.37 -22.26 -6.84
CA LEU A 204 -1.05 -21.75 -5.50
C LEU A 204 0.43 -21.28 -5.39
N SER A 205 1.32 -21.96 -6.12
CA SER A 205 2.74 -21.60 -6.17
C SER A 205 3.06 -20.42 -7.10
N ALA A 206 2.07 -19.85 -7.82
CA ALA A 206 2.32 -18.84 -8.84
C ALA A 206 2.98 -17.56 -8.25
N PRO A 207 2.54 -16.97 -7.12
CA PRO A 207 3.20 -15.80 -6.55
C PRO A 207 4.63 -16.09 -6.09
N PHE A 208 4.89 -17.28 -5.54
CA PHE A 208 6.25 -17.68 -5.14
C PHE A 208 7.17 -17.86 -6.34
N ARG A 209 6.67 -18.49 -7.42
CA ARG A 209 7.42 -18.60 -8.67
C ARG A 209 7.60 -17.25 -9.36
N ALA A 210 6.67 -16.32 -9.19
CA ALA A 210 6.82 -14.97 -9.69
C ALA A 210 8.05 -14.29 -9.06
N LEU A 211 8.28 -14.49 -7.77
CA LEU A 211 9.45 -13.95 -7.05
C LEU A 211 10.78 -14.62 -7.45
N THR A 212 10.79 -15.73 -8.18
CA THR A 212 12.04 -16.29 -8.76
C THR A 212 12.45 -15.59 -10.06
N ARG A 213 11.59 -14.74 -10.65
CA ARG A 213 11.93 -13.93 -11.82
C ARG A 213 12.82 -12.75 -11.39
N PRO A 214 14.03 -12.58 -11.97
CA PRO A 214 15.01 -11.64 -11.45
C PRO A 214 14.51 -10.19 -11.33
N ALA A 215 13.74 -9.70 -12.31
CA ALA A 215 13.20 -8.34 -12.28
C ALA A 215 12.19 -8.16 -11.14
N LEU A 216 11.23 -9.09 -11.01
CA LEU A 216 10.23 -9.02 -9.96
C LEU A 216 10.84 -9.24 -8.56
N ALA A 217 11.82 -10.15 -8.45
CA ALA A 217 12.56 -10.36 -7.20
C ALA A 217 13.29 -9.09 -6.75
N ALA A 218 13.96 -8.40 -7.67
CA ALA A 218 14.65 -7.14 -7.38
C ALA A 218 13.69 -6.05 -6.91
N LEU A 219 12.55 -5.88 -7.61
CA LEU A 219 11.54 -4.90 -7.24
C LEU A 219 10.85 -5.25 -5.91
N ALA A 220 10.56 -6.53 -5.66
CA ALA A 220 9.99 -6.99 -4.40
C ALA A 220 10.98 -6.83 -3.24
N ALA A 221 12.26 -7.12 -3.42
CA ALA A 221 13.30 -6.87 -2.42
C ALA A 221 13.43 -5.36 -2.13
N THR A 222 13.42 -4.52 -3.16
CA THR A 222 13.38 -3.06 -2.99
C THR A 222 12.16 -2.64 -2.19
N ALA A 223 10.98 -3.22 -2.49
CA ALA A 223 9.75 -2.94 -1.76
C ALA A 223 9.84 -3.35 -0.28
N LEU A 224 10.41 -4.50 0.02
CA LEU A 224 10.61 -4.96 1.40
C LEU A 224 11.37 -3.90 2.21
N PHE A 225 12.53 -3.49 1.71
CA PHE A 225 13.43 -2.62 2.45
C PHE A 225 12.94 -1.19 2.56
N TYR A 226 12.35 -0.60 1.49
CA TYR A 226 11.85 0.78 1.63
C TYR A 226 10.56 0.82 2.47
N ASN A 227 9.75 -0.24 2.48
CA ASN A 227 8.58 -0.32 3.35
C ASN A 227 8.94 -0.41 4.84
N ILE A 228 10.10 -0.96 5.20
CA ILE A 228 10.60 -0.85 6.57
C ILE A 228 10.71 0.64 6.94
N GLY A 229 11.34 1.47 6.09
CA GLY A 229 11.40 2.93 6.31
C GLY A 229 10.02 3.59 6.40
N PHE A 230 9.12 3.24 5.48
CA PHE A 230 7.74 3.72 5.45
C PHE A 230 7.01 3.44 6.78
N PHE A 231 7.06 2.21 7.27
CA PHE A 231 6.32 1.82 8.47
C PHE A 231 7.00 2.25 9.78
N VAL A 232 8.32 2.48 9.78
CA VAL A 232 8.98 3.15 10.92
C VAL A 232 8.47 4.59 11.03
N LEU A 233 8.39 5.34 9.92
CA LEU A 233 7.79 6.68 9.94
C LEU A 233 6.34 6.65 10.43
N LEU A 234 5.54 5.70 9.98
CA LEU A 234 4.11 5.63 10.31
C LEU A 234 3.87 5.18 11.74
N ALA A 235 4.46 4.04 12.16
CA ALA A 235 4.10 3.37 13.40
C ALA A 235 4.97 3.82 14.59
N TYR A 236 6.26 4.14 14.38
CA TYR A 236 7.15 4.51 15.47
C TYR A 236 7.12 6.02 15.79
N THR A 237 6.98 6.90 14.78
CA THR A 237 7.08 8.36 14.97
C THR A 237 6.05 8.95 15.95
N PRO A 238 4.83 8.41 16.13
CA PRO A 238 3.91 8.88 17.18
C PRO A 238 4.52 8.95 18.58
N PHE A 239 5.42 8.02 18.92
CA PHE A 239 6.04 7.96 20.25
C PHE A 239 6.98 9.14 20.54
N PRO A 240 8.01 9.44 19.73
CA PRO A 240 8.88 10.58 19.99
C PRO A 240 8.22 11.94 19.74
N LEU A 241 7.16 12.02 18.92
CA LEU A 241 6.37 13.26 18.77
C LEU A 241 5.68 13.65 20.07
N GLY A 242 5.20 12.69 20.87
CA GLY A 242 4.59 12.93 22.16
C GLY A 242 3.30 13.76 22.09
N PHE A 243 2.66 13.87 20.92
CA PHE A 243 1.40 14.57 20.74
C PHE A 243 0.21 13.71 21.16
N GLY A 244 -0.88 14.37 21.56
CA GLY A 244 -2.17 13.69 21.63
C GLY A 244 -2.69 13.25 20.25
N ALA A 245 -3.73 12.43 20.25
CA ALA A 245 -4.28 11.80 19.05
C ALA A 245 -4.55 12.77 17.88
N LEU A 246 -5.04 13.99 18.17
CA LEU A 246 -5.28 15.00 17.13
C LEU A 246 -3.99 15.57 16.53
N GLY A 247 -2.95 15.82 17.34
CA GLY A 247 -1.66 16.34 16.85
C GLY A 247 -0.96 15.30 15.95
N ILE A 248 -0.98 14.03 16.34
CA ILE A 248 -0.52 12.92 15.51
C ILE A 248 -1.35 12.86 14.21
N GLY A 249 -2.68 12.96 14.33
CA GLY A 249 -3.59 12.96 13.19
C GLY A 249 -3.27 14.04 12.16
N PHE A 250 -3.04 15.28 12.59
CA PHE A 250 -2.68 16.38 11.68
C PHE A 250 -1.32 16.19 11.03
N THR A 251 -0.33 15.68 11.76
CA THR A 251 1.00 15.39 11.23
C THR A 251 0.93 14.36 10.09
N PHE A 252 0.23 13.25 10.33
CA PHE A 252 0.06 12.22 9.31
C PHE A 252 -0.93 12.58 8.20
N PHE A 253 -1.87 13.49 8.48
CA PHE A 253 -2.68 14.08 7.42
C PHE A 253 -1.80 14.87 6.43
N GLY A 254 -0.88 15.71 6.93
CA GLY A 254 0.08 16.41 6.09
C GLY A 254 0.96 15.46 5.28
N TRP A 255 1.46 14.39 5.91
CA TRP A 255 2.21 13.33 5.25
C TRP A 255 1.41 12.64 4.12
N GLY A 256 0.18 12.25 4.38
CA GLY A 256 -0.65 11.54 3.41
C GLY A 256 -1.13 12.44 2.27
N VAL A 257 -1.41 13.72 2.53
CA VAL A 257 -1.69 14.71 1.49
C VAL A 257 -0.46 14.90 0.60
N GLY A 258 0.73 15.00 1.19
CA GLY A 258 2.00 15.05 0.45
C GLY A 258 2.18 13.83 -0.45
N LEU A 259 1.93 12.63 0.10
CA LEU A 259 1.99 11.37 -0.63
C LEU A 259 0.98 11.34 -1.81
N ALA A 260 -0.27 11.74 -1.58
CA ALA A 260 -1.29 11.77 -2.62
C ALA A 260 -0.95 12.76 -3.74
N ILE A 261 -0.47 13.96 -3.38
CA ILE A 261 -0.05 14.98 -4.35
C ILE A 261 1.08 14.45 -5.24
N THR A 262 2.11 13.87 -4.65
CA THR A 262 3.25 13.39 -5.42
C THR A 262 2.95 12.15 -6.24
N SER A 263 2.06 11.26 -5.77
CA SER A 263 1.57 10.12 -6.55
C SER A 263 0.80 10.57 -7.80
N VAL A 264 -0.06 11.58 -7.66
CA VAL A 264 -0.97 11.99 -8.76
C VAL A 264 -0.27 12.88 -9.78
N TRP A 265 0.59 13.81 -9.35
CA TRP A 265 1.18 14.82 -10.23
C TRP A 265 2.67 14.66 -10.44
N VAL A 266 3.44 14.44 -9.37
CA VAL A 266 4.91 14.44 -9.47
C VAL A 266 5.44 13.16 -10.10
N ALA A 267 4.93 12.00 -9.69
CA ALA A 267 5.39 10.72 -10.23
C ALA A 267 5.17 10.61 -11.75
N PRO A 268 3.97 10.91 -12.31
CA PRO A 268 3.77 10.90 -13.75
C PRO A 268 4.61 11.94 -14.50
N MET A 269 4.80 13.14 -13.92
CA MET A 269 5.64 14.17 -14.50
C MET A 269 7.11 13.72 -14.59
N LEU A 270 7.60 13.01 -13.58
CA LEU A 270 8.97 12.49 -13.56
C LEU A 270 9.14 11.32 -14.55
N THR A 271 8.20 10.37 -14.58
CA THR A 271 8.27 9.19 -15.47
C THR A 271 8.05 9.56 -16.94
N ALA A 272 7.39 10.70 -17.23
CA ALA A 272 7.30 11.25 -18.58
C ALA A 272 8.63 11.81 -19.11
N ARG A 273 9.59 12.16 -18.23
CA ARG A 273 10.87 12.80 -18.61
C ARG A 273 12.09 11.93 -18.30
N LEU A 274 11.99 11.04 -17.34
CA LEU A 274 13.07 10.21 -16.83
C LEU A 274 12.67 8.73 -16.88
N ARG A 275 13.65 7.86 -17.05
CA ARG A 275 13.45 6.41 -16.90
C ARG A 275 13.00 6.09 -15.49
N ARG A 276 12.05 5.15 -15.32
CA ARG A 276 11.52 4.72 -14.01
C ARG A 276 12.63 4.32 -13.04
N THR A 277 13.61 3.56 -13.50
CA THR A 277 14.78 3.18 -12.66
C THR A 277 15.61 4.40 -12.22
N THR A 278 15.69 5.44 -13.04
CA THR A 278 16.38 6.71 -12.67
C THR A 278 15.61 7.44 -11.58
N VAL A 279 14.28 7.49 -11.68
CA VAL A 279 13.44 8.09 -10.62
C VAL A 279 13.64 7.35 -9.29
N LEU A 280 13.65 6.01 -9.31
CA LEU A 280 13.91 5.21 -8.09
C LEU A 280 15.30 5.48 -7.51
N LYS A 281 16.34 5.63 -8.36
CA LYS A 281 17.72 5.95 -7.92
C LYS A 281 17.86 7.35 -7.32
N ILE A 282 16.94 8.26 -7.60
CA ILE A 282 16.89 9.60 -7.01
C ILE A 282 16.03 9.58 -5.73
N ALA A 283 14.87 8.96 -5.77
CA ALA A 283 13.93 9.00 -4.67
C ALA A 283 14.37 8.15 -3.45
N LEU A 284 14.99 6.98 -3.67
CA LEU A 284 15.49 6.13 -2.57
C LEU A 284 16.55 6.83 -1.70
N PRO A 285 17.63 7.44 -2.24
CA PRO A 285 18.57 8.17 -1.40
C PRO A 285 17.95 9.38 -0.72
N LEU A 286 16.98 10.07 -1.35
CA LEU A 286 16.28 11.17 -0.71
C LEU A 286 15.49 10.68 0.51
N LEU A 287 14.81 9.54 0.41
CA LEU A 287 14.12 8.94 1.56
C LEU A 287 15.10 8.49 2.64
N ALA A 288 16.22 7.86 2.26
CA ALA A 288 17.23 7.44 3.23
C ALA A 288 17.82 8.65 3.99
N LEU A 289 18.13 9.74 3.28
CA LEU A 289 18.63 10.98 3.88
C LEU A 289 17.60 11.62 4.81
N ASP A 290 16.32 11.64 4.43
CA ASP A 290 15.24 12.13 5.28
C ASP A 290 15.12 11.33 6.58
N LEU A 291 15.22 10.00 6.53
CA LEU A 291 15.22 9.12 7.69
C LEU A 291 16.44 9.32 8.59
N PHE A 292 17.64 9.52 8.02
CA PHE A 292 18.82 9.87 8.80
C PHE A 292 18.70 11.27 9.41
N ALA A 293 18.10 12.24 8.70
CA ALA A 293 17.79 13.54 9.26
C ALA A 293 16.79 13.43 10.43
N ALA A 294 15.76 12.59 10.30
CA ALA A 294 14.82 12.30 11.38
C ALA A 294 15.54 11.73 12.63
N ALA A 295 16.55 10.87 12.46
CA ALA A 295 17.39 10.38 13.54
C ALA A 295 18.13 11.50 14.29
N LEU A 296 18.59 12.52 13.57
CA LEU A 296 19.31 13.67 14.15
C LEU A 296 18.36 14.61 14.88
N VAL A 297 17.15 14.80 14.36
CA VAL A 297 16.17 15.75 14.91
C VAL A 297 15.11 15.11 15.79
N VAL A 298 15.29 13.84 16.21
CA VAL A 298 14.29 13.06 16.95
C VAL A 298 13.76 13.74 18.22
N ARG A 299 14.55 14.63 18.83
CA ARG A 299 14.17 15.42 20.00
C ARG A 299 13.43 16.73 19.67
N SER A 300 13.36 17.09 18.38
CA SER A 300 12.67 18.29 17.89
C SER A 300 11.35 17.90 17.24
N GLN A 301 10.24 18.22 17.88
CA GLN A 301 8.91 17.96 17.33
C GLN A 301 8.73 18.59 15.94
N VAL A 302 9.17 19.85 15.77
CA VAL A 302 9.10 20.55 14.48
C VAL A 302 9.98 19.86 13.45
N GLY A 303 11.20 19.47 13.82
CA GLY A 303 12.10 18.72 12.92
C GLY A 303 11.50 17.40 12.46
N LEU A 304 10.91 16.63 13.38
CA LEU A 304 10.23 15.37 13.03
C LEU A 304 9.02 15.58 12.14
N ILE A 305 8.19 16.61 12.38
CA ILE A 305 7.05 16.93 11.51
C ILE A 305 7.53 17.21 10.09
N ILE A 306 8.60 18.00 9.94
CA ILE A 306 9.18 18.32 8.63
C ILE A 306 9.64 17.03 7.93
N CYS A 307 10.40 16.17 8.62
CA CYS A 307 10.83 14.88 8.06
C CYS A 307 9.64 13.99 7.69
N VAL A 308 8.61 13.88 8.54
CA VAL A 308 7.40 13.11 8.22
C VAL A 308 6.74 13.60 6.93
N VAL A 309 6.57 14.91 6.77
CA VAL A 309 5.94 15.49 5.56
C VAL A 309 6.82 15.27 4.32
N ILE A 310 8.14 15.48 4.43
CA ILE A 310 9.10 15.21 3.34
C ILE A 310 9.10 13.73 2.98
N GLY A 311 9.13 12.84 3.98
CA GLY A 311 9.01 11.40 3.78
C GLY A 311 7.76 11.04 3.00
N GLY A 312 6.60 11.66 3.32
CA GLY A 312 5.36 11.49 2.57
C GLY A 312 5.47 11.89 1.10
N LEU A 313 6.07 13.04 0.82
CA LEU A 313 6.31 13.53 -0.55
C LEU A 313 7.17 12.55 -1.36
N VAL A 314 8.25 12.03 -0.78
CA VAL A 314 9.14 11.09 -1.46
C VAL A 314 8.48 9.72 -1.63
N LEU A 315 7.75 9.25 -0.62
CA LEU A 315 7.04 7.97 -0.64
C LEU A 315 5.93 7.91 -1.70
N GLY A 316 5.25 9.02 -1.98
CA GLY A 316 4.26 9.07 -3.05
C GLY A 316 4.87 8.77 -4.42
N VAL A 317 6.04 9.34 -4.71
CA VAL A 317 6.78 9.02 -5.94
C VAL A 317 7.24 7.57 -5.94
N LEU A 318 7.85 7.09 -4.86
CA LEU A 318 8.38 5.73 -4.76
C LEU A 318 7.28 4.68 -4.93
N ASN A 319 6.16 4.83 -4.22
CA ASN A 319 5.04 3.89 -4.28
C ASN A 319 4.50 3.76 -5.71
N THR A 320 4.23 4.90 -6.36
CA THR A 320 3.66 4.92 -7.72
C THR A 320 4.64 4.29 -8.71
N VAL A 321 5.88 4.79 -8.76
CA VAL A 321 6.86 4.33 -9.75
C VAL A 321 7.24 2.86 -9.54
N LEU A 322 7.39 2.41 -8.29
CA LEU A 322 7.71 1.01 -8.03
C LEU A 322 6.55 0.07 -8.38
N THR A 323 5.31 0.49 -8.11
CA THR A 323 4.11 -0.28 -8.49
C THR A 323 3.98 -0.38 -10.02
N GLU A 324 4.23 0.71 -10.76
CA GLU A 324 4.32 0.69 -12.23
C GLU A 324 5.40 -0.29 -12.70
N CYS A 325 6.63 -0.19 -12.15
CA CYS A 325 7.71 -1.11 -12.49
C CYS A 325 7.33 -2.57 -12.29
N VAL A 326 6.64 -2.90 -11.21
CA VAL A 326 6.19 -4.28 -10.92
C VAL A 326 5.20 -4.79 -11.97
N MET A 327 4.25 -3.95 -12.38
CA MET A 327 3.24 -4.33 -13.37
C MET A 327 3.82 -4.49 -14.78
N GLU A 328 4.89 -3.76 -15.10
CA GLU A 328 5.61 -3.82 -16.38
C GLU A 328 6.71 -4.91 -16.40
N ALA A 329 7.23 -5.31 -15.22
CA ALA A 329 8.37 -6.24 -15.12
C ALA A 329 8.04 -7.68 -15.54
N THR A 330 6.77 -8.02 -15.76
CA THR A 330 6.35 -9.41 -15.97
C THR A 330 5.12 -9.53 -16.84
N ASP A 331 5.08 -10.57 -17.68
CA ASP A 331 3.91 -10.98 -18.47
C ASP A 331 2.93 -11.88 -17.66
N LEU A 332 3.15 -12.02 -16.36
CA LEU A 332 2.26 -12.78 -15.49
C LEU A 332 0.90 -12.08 -15.33
N PRO A 333 -0.17 -12.82 -15.02
CA PRO A 333 -1.44 -12.22 -14.69
C PRO A 333 -1.26 -11.13 -13.59
N ARG A 334 -1.90 -9.97 -13.78
CA ARG A 334 -1.79 -8.82 -12.87
C ARG A 334 -2.09 -9.19 -11.41
N SER A 335 -3.02 -10.12 -11.19
CA SER A 335 -3.35 -10.65 -9.86
C SER A 335 -2.18 -11.39 -9.21
N VAL A 336 -1.35 -12.10 -9.98
CA VAL A 336 -0.17 -12.81 -9.47
C VAL A 336 0.94 -11.83 -9.13
N ALA A 337 1.22 -10.88 -10.01
CA ALA A 337 2.25 -9.85 -9.79
C ALA A 337 1.88 -8.97 -8.57
N SER A 338 0.62 -8.51 -8.50
CA SER A 338 0.10 -7.73 -7.37
C SER A 338 0.16 -8.49 -6.06
N SER A 339 -0.26 -9.77 -6.03
CA SER A 339 -0.21 -10.60 -4.82
C SER A 339 1.21 -10.80 -4.32
N ALA A 340 2.14 -11.15 -5.21
CA ALA A 340 3.53 -11.40 -4.85
C ALA A 340 4.23 -10.14 -4.31
N TYR A 341 4.06 -9.03 -5.02
CA TYR A 341 4.64 -7.74 -4.64
C TYR A 341 4.06 -7.21 -3.32
N SER A 342 2.74 -7.19 -3.20
CA SER A 342 2.07 -6.69 -2.00
C SER A 342 2.39 -7.54 -0.77
N ALA A 343 2.48 -8.87 -0.92
CA ALA A 343 2.87 -9.77 0.16
C ALA A 343 4.23 -9.38 0.76
N VAL A 344 5.25 -9.22 -0.08
CA VAL A 344 6.61 -8.85 0.36
C VAL A 344 6.63 -7.45 0.96
N ARG A 345 5.90 -6.50 0.38
CA ARG A 345 5.74 -5.13 0.87
C ARG A 345 5.16 -5.11 2.30
N PHE A 346 4.07 -5.82 2.56
CA PHE A 346 3.43 -5.88 3.88
C PHE A 346 4.26 -6.65 4.91
N ILE A 347 5.05 -7.66 4.51
CA ILE A 347 6.01 -8.33 5.39
C ILE A 347 7.08 -7.33 5.87
N GLY A 348 7.60 -6.46 4.99
CA GLY A 348 8.48 -5.36 5.40
C GLY A 348 7.84 -4.46 6.45
N GLY A 349 6.56 -4.12 6.25
CA GLY A 349 5.77 -3.37 7.21
C GLY A 349 5.56 -4.08 8.56
N ALA A 350 5.41 -5.40 8.55
CA ALA A 350 5.24 -6.17 9.78
C ALA A 350 6.53 -6.26 10.61
N ILE A 351 7.69 -6.23 9.96
CA ILE A 351 9.01 -6.27 10.61
C ILE A 351 9.34 -4.90 11.24
N ALA A 352 8.94 -3.82 10.61
CA ALA A 352 9.38 -2.45 10.95
C ALA A 352 9.04 -2.03 12.39
N PRO A 353 7.79 -2.08 12.89
CA PRO A 353 7.44 -1.58 14.21
C PRO A 353 8.18 -2.31 15.35
N PRO A 354 8.16 -3.66 15.44
CA PRO A 354 8.80 -4.35 16.56
C PRO A 354 10.32 -4.16 16.56
N VAL A 355 10.97 -4.13 15.39
CA VAL A 355 12.42 -3.92 15.33
C VAL A 355 12.77 -2.47 15.68
N ALA A 356 12.00 -1.50 15.22
CA ALA A 356 12.20 -0.08 15.54
C ALA A 356 12.11 0.17 17.06
N THR A 357 11.09 -0.39 17.72
CA THR A 357 10.90 -0.24 19.17
C THR A 357 11.99 -0.95 19.96
N LEU A 358 12.36 -2.20 19.58
CA LEU A 358 13.46 -2.92 20.21
C LEU A 358 14.78 -2.12 20.16
N LEU A 359 15.09 -1.52 19.00
CA LEU A 359 16.30 -0.72 18.83
C LEU A 359 16.23 0.61 19.61
N ALA A 360 15.05 1.21 19.66
CA ALA A 360 14.84 2.43 20.42
C ALA A 360 15.00 2.21 21.94
N ASP A 361 14.47 1.12 22.45
CA ASP A 361 14.56 0.74 23.86
C ASP A 361 15.98 0.29 24.25
N ALA A 362 16.67 -0.44 23.35
CA ALA A 362 18.01 -0.94 23.61
C ALA A 362 19.09 0.15 23.53
N TYR A 363 18.92 1.14 22.68
CA TYR A 363 19.95 2.15 22.40
C TYR A 363 19.43 3.59 22.55
N SER A 364 18.53 4.02 21.67
CA SER A 364 17.96 5.37 21.69
C SER A 364 16.84 5.50 20.64
N PRO A 365 15.93 6.48 20.76
CA PRO A 365 14.93 6.80 19.75
C PRO A 365 15.52 7.02 18.34
N SER A 366 16.74 7.57 18.24
CA SER A 366 17.44 7.76 16.96
C SER A 366 17.76 6.44 16.25
N ALA A 367 18.00 5.35 17.01
CA ALA A 367 18.38 4.04 16.44
C ALA A 367 17.27 3.47 15.54
N ALA A 368 15.99 3.72 15.84
CA ALA A 368 14.87 3.32 15.00
C ALA A 368 14.95 3.97 13.60
N TYR A 369 15.23 5.26 13.54
CA TYR A 369 15.35 5.98 12.26
C TYR A 369 16.64 5.64 11.50
N VAL A 370 17.75 5.38 12.22
CA VAL A 370 18.99 4.87 11.59
C VAL A 370 18.73 3.51 10.95
N PHE A 371 18.04 2.61 11.63
CA PHE A 371 17.62 1.33 11.06
C PHE A 371 16.74 1.51 9.82
N ALA A 372 15.78 2.42 9.85
CA ALA A 372 14.91 2.74 8.74
C ALA A 372 15.72 3.28 7.53
N GLY A 373 16.59 4.27 7.77
CA GLY A 373 17.46 4.84 6.74
C GLY A 373 18.43 3.81 6.13
N ALA A 374 19.02 2.96 6.97
CA ALA A 374 19.88 1.86 6.50
C ALA A 374 19.11 0.85 5.64
N SER A 375 17.88 0.50 6.03
CA SER A 375 17.01 -0.37 5.23
C SER A 375 16.72 0.24 3.85
N VAL A 376 16.39 1.52 3.78
CA VAL A 376 16.17 2.21 2.50
C VAL A 376 17.46 2.31 1.68
N ALA A 377 18.63 2.47 2.31
CA ALA A 377 19.91 2.40 1.62
C ALA A 377 20.17 1.01 1.00
N VAL A 378 19.77 -0.07 1.67
CA VAL A 378 19.79 -1.42 1.08
C VAL A 378 18.87 -1.51 -0.13
N ALA A 379 17.66 -0.93 -0.08
CA ALA A 379 16.77 -0.86 -1.25
C ALA A 379 17.45 -0.16 -2.45
N LEU A 380 18.18 0.94 -2.20
CA LEU A 380 18.97 1.62 -3.23
C LEU A 380 20.05 0.70 -3.80
N VAL A 381 20.81 0.00 -2.96
CA VAL A 381 21.85 -0.95 -3.42
C VAL A 381 21.23 -2.03 -4.30
N VAL A 382 20.06 -2.58 -3.93
CA VAL A 382 19.35 -3.56 -4.76
C VAL A 382 19.05 -2.98 -6.15
N ILE A 383 18.48 -1.77 -6.25
CA ILE A 383 18.19 -1.12 -7.55
C ILE A 383 19.49 -0.88 -8.36
N LEU A 384 20.56 -0.42 -7.74
CA LEU A 384 21.84 -0.19 -8.42
C LEU A 384 22.45 -1.48 -8.99
N CYS A 385 22.44 -2.56 -8.20
CA CYS A 385 22.97 -3.86 -8.62
C CYS A 385 22.13 -4.53 -9.71
N THR A 386 20.82 -4.26 -9.75
CA THR A 386 19.87 -4.94 -10.65
C THR A 386 19.47 -4.10 -11.86
N THR A 387 20.07 -2.96 -12.10
CA THR A 387 19.74 -2.04 -13.21
C THR A 387 19.70 -2.75 -14.57
N ARG A 388 20.61 -3.72 -14.81
CA ARG A 388 20.64 -4.47 -16.08
C ARG A 388 19.40 -5.34 -16.27
N VAL A 389 18.90 -5.92 -15.20
CA VAL A 389 17.72 -6.80 -15.19
C VAL A 389 16.43 -5.98 -15.35
N LEU A 390 16.46 -4.72 -14.91
CA LEU A 390 15.33 -3.79 -14.96
C LEU A 390 15.22 -2.97 -16.25
N ARG A 391 16.10 -3.19 -17.25
CA ARG A 391 16.06 -2.43 -18.53
C ARG A 391 14.69 -2.51 -19.20
N ARG A 392 14.07 -3.71 -19.22
CA ARG A 392 12.75 -3.91 -19.81
C ARG A 392 11.67 -2.98 -19.22
N VAL A 393 11.80 -2.63 -17.96
CA VAL A 393 10.84 -1.73 -17.29
C VAL A 393 10.98 -0.28 -17.79
N ASP A 394 12.17 0.09 -18.25
CA ASP A 394 12.48 1.42 -18.77
C ASP A 394 12.15 1.56 -20.26
N ASP A 395 12.33 0.49 -21.04
CA ASP A 395 12.24 0.53 -22.51
C ASP A 395 10.81 0.32 -23.04
N GLY A 396 9.85 -0.07 -22.15
CA GLY A 396 8.48 -0.38 -22.53
C GLY A 396 8.35 -1.75 -23.23
N PRO A 397 7.16 -2.15 -23.69
CA PRO A 397 6.98 -3.36 -24.49
C PRO A 397 7.78 -3.24 -25.80
N GLU A 398 8.52 -4.30 -26.14
CA GLU A 398 9.32 -4.33 -27.37
C GLU A 398 8.46 -4.04 -28.60
N PRO A 399 8.91 -3.14 -29.52
CA PRO A 399 8.16 -2.81 -30.73
C PRO A 399 7.78 -4.04 -31.58
N GLU A 400 8.63 -5.07 -31.61
CA GLU A 400 8.37 -6.31 -32.33
C GLU A 400 7.11 -7.07 -31.86
N ARG A 401 6.73 -6.99 -30.58
CA ARG A 401 5.50 -7.61 -30.10
C ARG A 401 4.26 -6.84 -30.49
N VAL A 402 4.33 -5.52 -30.54
CA VAL A 402 3.22 -4.66 -30.98
C VAL A 402 2.99 -4.84 -32.47
N GLU A 403 4.05 -4.97 -33.28
CA GLU A 403 3.93 -5.29 -34.71
C GLU A 403 3.40 -6.73 -34.94
N ALA A 404 3.88 -7.72 -34.18
CA ALA A 404 3.42 -9.10 -34.31
C ALA A 404 1.95 -9.26 -33.91
N GLU A 405 1.50 -8.59 -32.85
CA GLU A 405 0.08 -8.56 -32.45
C GLU A 405 -0.77 -7.78 -33.46
N ALA A 406 -0.27 -6.69 -34.04
CA ALA A 406 -0.96 -5.93 -35.06
C ALA A 406 -1.07 -6.73 -36.39
N ILE A 407 -0.04 -7.46 -36.77
CA ILE A 407 -0.05 -8.34 -37.94
C ILE A 407 -1.02 -9.50 -37.72
N THR A 408 -1.01 -10.14 -36.52
CA THR A 408 -1.91 -11.25 -36.20
C THR A 408 -3.38 -10.81 -36.13
N ALA A 409 -3.63 -9.58 -35.68
CA ALA A 409 -4.98 -8.99 -35.66
C ALA A 409 -5.45 -8.56 -37.05
N GLY A 410 -4.53 -8.19 -37.97
CA GLY A 410 -4.82 -7.83 -39.34
C GLY A 410 -5.11 -9.02 -40.24
N ASP A 411 -4.57 -10.22 -39.94
CA ASP A 411 -4.81 -11.46 -40.69
C ASP A 411 -6.11 -12.17 -40.30
N MET A 412 -6.81 -11.67 -39.26
CA MET A 412 -8.12 -12.19 -38.81
C MET A 412 -9.30 -11.30 -39.20
N ALA A 413 -9.09 -10.23 -39.96
CA ALA A 413 -10.12 -9.35 -40.49
C ALA A 413 -10.28 -9.57 -42.02
#